data_5a9d76ef396c901e008e322403f5682a
#
_entry.id   5a9d76ef396c901e008e322403f5682a
#
_cell.length_a   1.000
_cell.length_b   1.000
_cell.length_c   1.000
_cell.angle_alpha   90.00
_cell.angle_beta   90.00
_cell.angle_gamma   90.00
#
_symmetry.space_group_name_H-M   'P 1'
#
loop_
_entity.id
_entity.type
_entity.pdbx_description
1 polymer ?
#
loop_
_entity_poly.entity_id
_entity_poly.type
_entity_poly.pdbx_seq_one_letter_code
_entity_poly.pdbx_strand_id
1 'polypeptide(L)'
;APYIDMLVAESLYQGWDASKNQYRPVPAADREWLSSKLKQVQQQYHKPVGVIDYVDPAKREQAREVAKKISADGFIPWVSTPALDQLGISNTEVRPRKILVLYDPAESPDIMHSDVARYLALPLQSLGYVPDFQDMNHPPAIGSVEDRYVGIAIWGTSGRAPQLANWLLKAIQSGLKV
;
A
#
# COMPACT_ATOMS: atom_id res chain seq x y z
N ALA A 1 25.41 -16.00 -16.20
CA ALA A 1 24.39 -16.57 -17.10
C ALA A 1 23.97 -15.47 -18.09
N PRO A 2 24.27 -15.60 -19.39
CA PRO A 2 24.00 -14.57 -20.39
C PRO A 2 22.50 -14.33 -20.66
N TYR A 3 21.64 -15.23 -20.18
CA TYR A 3 20.19 -15.20 -20.46
C TYR A 3 19.33 -14.80 -19.26
N ILE A 4 19.95 -14.27 -18.19
CA ILE A 4 19.24 -13.84 -16.99
C ILE A 4 19.56 -12.36 -16.78
N ASP A 5 18.53 -11.53 -16.66
CA ASP A 5 18.70 -10.10 -16.42
C ASP A 5 18.76 -9.76 -14.93
N MET A 6 18.06 -10.55 -14.10
CA MET A 6 17.94 -10.33 -12.67
C MET A 6 17.79 -11.67 -11.95
N LEU A 7 18.31 -11.77 -10.71
CA LEU A 7 18.00 -12.84 -9.78
C LEU A 7 16.98 -12.32 -8.76
N VAL A 8 16.01 -13.17 -8.40
CA VAL A 8 15.06 -12.88 -7.33
C VAL A 8 15.19 -13.96 -6.25
N ALA A 9 15.30 -13.54 -5.00
CA ALA A 9 15.28 -14.40 -3.83
C ALA A 9 14.12 -14.02 -2.90
N GLU A 10 13.76 -14.91 -2.00
CA GLU A 10 12.66 -14.69 -1.07
C GLU A 10 13.13 -14.87 0.38
N SER A 11 12.45 -14.17 1.30
CA SER A 11 12.60 -14.36 2.74
C SER A 11 14.01 -14.08 3.26
N LEU A 12 14.48 -12.85 3.12
CA LEU A 12 15.76 -12.40 3.67
C LEU A 12 15.63 -11.96 5.14
N TYR A 13 14.65 -11.11 5.45
CA TYR A 13 14.38 -10.59 6.81
C TYR A 13 13.08 -11.12 7.38
N GLN A 14 12.06 -11.22 6.54
CA GLN A 14 10.71 -11.66 6.89
C GLN A 14 10.24 -12.71 5.89
N GLY A 15 9.74 -13.82 6.40
CA GLY A 15 9.24 -14.93 5.60
C GLY A 15 7.82 -15.32 5.97
N TRP A 16 7.31 -16.29 5.22
CA TRP A 16 6.02 -16.89 5.42
C TRP A 16 6.16 -18.38 5.76
N ASP A 17 5.54 -18.82 6.86
CA ASP A 17 5.42 -20.22 7.22
C ASP A 17 4.06 -20.75 6.78
N ALA A 18 4.03 -21.40 5.61
CA ALA A 18 2.80 -21.94 5.03
C ALA A 18 2.14 -23.01 5.89
N SER A 19 2.94 -23.78 6.69
CA SER A 19 2.42 -24.84 7.56
C SER A 19 1.64 -24.28 8.75
N LYS A 20 2.00 -23.08 9.20
CA LYS A 20 1.39 -22.40 10.35
C LYS A 20 0.52 -21.21 9.93
N ASN A 21 0.49 -20.91 8.64
CA ASN A 21 -0.22 -19.76 8.09
C ASN A 21 0.15 -18.44 8.81
N GLN A 22 1.46 -18.18 8.98
CA GLN A 22 1.90 -17.01 9.73
C GLN A 22 3.19 -16.37 9.18
N TYR A 23 3.29 -15.06 9.33
CA TYR A 23 4.50 -14.30 9.08
C TYR A 23 5.52 -14.57 10.18
N ARG A 24 6.80 -14.71 9.82
CA ARG A 24 7.87 -14.95 10.78
C ARG A 24 9.14 -14.19 10.39
N PRO A 25 9.94 -13.74 11.39
CA PRO A 25 11.28 -13.24 11.11
C PRO A 25 12.17 -14.40 10.65
N VAL A 26 13.09 -14.08 9.74
CA VAL A 26 14.12 -15.02 9.29
C VAL A 26 15.25 -15.06 10.33
N PRO A 27 15.69 -16.26 10.78
CA PRO A 27 16.81 -16.39 11.69
C PRO A 27 18.09 -15.73 11.16
N ALA A 28 18.90 -15.15 12.05
CA ALA A 28 20.11 -14.42 11.67
C ALA A 28 21.07 -15.26 10.81
N ALA A 29 21.28 -16.51 11.17
CA ALA A 29 22.18 -17.41 10.45
C ALA A 29 21.70 -17.66 9.00
N ASP A 30 20.38 -17.88 8.81
CA ASP A 30 19.79 -18.10 7.48
C ASP A 30 19.89 -16.83 6.63
N ARG A 31 19.63 -15.67 7.24
CA ARG A 31 19.77 -14.36 6.58
C ARG A 31 21.21 -14.09 6.14
N GLU A 32 22.18 -14.31 7.02
CA GLU A 32 23.60 -14.12 6.72
C GLU A 32 24.07 -15.05 5.61
N TRP A 33 23.67 -16.31 5.67
CA TRP A 33 23.96 -17.28 4.61
C TRP A 33 23.37 -16.82 3.28
N LEU A 34 22.08 -16.49 3.21
CA LEU A 34 21.40 -16.06 1.98
C LEU A 34 22.04 -14.77 1.44
N SER A 35 22.20 -13.75 2.30
CA SER A 35 22.82 -12.48 1.91
C SER A 35 24.21 -12.68 1.30
N SER A 36 25.04 -13.55 1.91
CA SER A 36 26.38 -13.84 1.39
C SER A 36 26.33 -14.45 -0.03
N LYS A 37 25.39 -15.37 -0.28
CA LYS A 37 25.20 -15.99 -1.60
C LYS A 37 24.72 -14.98 -2.64
N LEU A 38 23.77 -14.13 -2.28
CA LEU A 38 23.24 -13.09 -3.16
C LEU A 38 24.32 -12.06 -3.54
N LYS A 39 25.15 -11.62 -2.58
CA LYS A 39 26.29 -10.75 -2.82
C LYS A 39 27.34 -11.40 -3.73
N GLN A 40 27.60 -12.69 -3.56
CA GLN A 40 28.49 -13.43 -4.44
C GLN A 40 27.98 -13.42 -5.89
N VAL A 41 26.67 -13.62 -6.10
CA VAL A 41 26.05 -13.55 -7.44
C VAL A 41 26.18 -12.16 -8.04
N GLN A 42 25.89 -11.09 -7.26
CA GLN A 42 26.06 -9.72 -7.75
C GLN A 42 27.51 -9.44 -8.19
N GLN A 43 28.50 -9.84 -7.38
CA GLN A 43 29.91 -9.61 -7.67
C GLN A 43 30.40 -10.42 -8.87
N GLN A 44 30.01 -11.70 -8.97
CA GLN A 44 30.49 -12.60 -10.00
C GLN A 44 29.84 -12.33 -11.38
N TYR A 45 28.56 -11.98 -11.40
CA TYR A 45 27.78 -11.89 -12.64
C TYR A 45 27.33 -10.47 -12.97
N HIS A 46 27.58 -9.50 -12.10
CA HIS A 46 27.15 -8.10 -12.25
C HIS A 46 25.65 -7.96 -12.54
N LYS A 47 24.84 -8.83 -11.94
CA LYS A 47 23.39 -8.83 -12.12
C LYS A 47 22.69 -8.23 -10.91
N PRO A 48 21.61 -7.45 -11.12
CA PRO A 48 20.78 -6.99 -10.00
C PRO A 48 20.13 -8.17 -9.28
N VAL A 49 19.96 -8.01 -7.98
CA VAL A 49 19.26 -8.99 -7.15
C VAL A 49 18.05 -8.31 -6.51
N GLY A 50 16.87 -8.87 -6.75
CA GLY A 50 15.64 -8.55 -6.04
C GLY A 50 15.43 -9.47 -4.84
N VAL A 51 14.82 -8.96 -3.80
CA VAL A 51 14.44 -9.72 -2.61
C VAL A 51 12.98 -9.46 -2.30
N ILE A 52 12.20 -10.54 -2.23
CA ILE A 52 10.80 -10.53 -1.83
C ILE A 52 10.71 -10.97 -0.38
N ASP A 53 10.22 -10.09 0.49
CA ASP A 53 9.91 -10.42 1.88
C ASP A 53 8.42 -10.31 2.14
N TYR A 54 7.93 -11.04 3.13
CA TYR A 54 6.51 -11.15 3.42
C TYR A 54 6.18 -10.54 4.77
N VAL A 55 5.31 -9.52 4.76
CA VAL A 55 4.84 -8.81 5.96
C VAL A 55 3.33 -8.70 5.92
N ASP A 56 2.71 -8.79 7.10
CA ASP A 56 1.28 -8.55 7.28
C ASP A 56 0.90 -7.18 6.71
N PRO A 57 -0.07 -7.08 5.80
CA PRO A 57 -0.49 -5.82 5.18
C PRO A 57 -0.96 -4.77 6.20
N ALA A 58 -1.44 -5.19 7.37
CA ALA A 58 -1.79 -4.28 8.46
C ALA A 58 -0.56 -3.64 9.15
N LYS A 59 0.66 -4.16 8.89
CA LYS A 59 1.92 -3.69 9.50
C LYS A 59 2.78 -2.93 8.51
N ARG A 60 2.21 -1.91 7.88
CA ARG A 60 2.86 -1.16 6.79
C ARG A 60 4.19 -0.51 7.18
N GLU A 61 4.32 0.01 8.40
CA GLU A 61 5.61 0.52 8.89
C GLU A 61 6.68 -0.56 8.97
N GLN A 62 6.34 -1.77 9.45
CA GLN A 62 7.27 -2.89 9.43
C GLN A 62 7.70 -3.24 8.01
N ALA A 63 6.79 -3.19 7.04
CA ALA A 63 7.12 -3.45 5.64
C ALA A 63 8.10 -2.40 5.07
N ARG A 64 7.93 -1.10 5.41
CA ARG A 64 8.87 -0.03 5.05
C ARG A 64 10.25 -0.23 5.67
N GLU A 65 10.29 -0.62 6.94
CA GLU A 65 11.54 -0.93 7.65
C GLU A 65 12.29 -2.10 7.01
N VAL A 66 11.57 -3.17 6.63
CA VAL A 66 12.14 -4.33 5.96
C VAL A 66 12.68 -3.93 4.58
N ALA A 67 11.93 -3.16 3.80
CA ALA A 67 12.38 -2.66 2.50
C ALA A 67 13.65 -1.82 2.62
N LYS A 68 13.75 -0.94 3.62
CA LYS A 68 14.97 -0.16 3.91
C LYS A 68 16.17 -1.06 4.23
N LYS A 69 15.99 -2.12 5.03
CA LYS A 69 17.06 -3.07 5.37
C LYS A 69 17.56 -3.81 4.13
N ILE A 70 16.66 -4.32 3.31
CA ILE A 70 17.01 -5.00 2.06
C ILE A 70 17.78 -4.06 1.13
N SER A 71 17.33 -2.80 1.00
CA SER A 71 17.99 -1.78 0.20
C SER A 71 19.39 -1.43 0.74
N ALA A 72 19.53 -1.32 2.06
CA ALA A 72 20.83 -1.05 2.70
C ALA A 72 21.85 -2.19 2.47
N ASP A 73 21.39 -3.43 2.29
CA ASP A 73 22.22 -4.57 1.90
C ASP A 73 22.64 -4.56 0.42
N GLY A 74 22.13 -3.62 -0.37
CA GLY A 74 22.43 -3.47 -1.80
C GLY A 74 21.51 -4.31 -2.71
N PHE A 75 20.38 -4.75 -2.23
CA PHE A 75 19.36 -5.49 -3.00
C PHE A 75 18.17 -4.59 -3.35
N ILE A 76 17.39 -4.99 -4.34
CA ILE A 76 16.14 -4.34 -4.72
C ILE A 76 15.01 -4.96 -3.88
N PRO A 77 14.40 -4.22 -2.95
CA PRO A 77 13.36 -4.76 -2.11
C PRO A 77 12.01 -4.87 -2.80
N TRP A 78 11.23 -5.88 -2.42
CA TRP A 78 9.81 -5.97 -2.67
C TRP A 78 9.14 -6.63 -1.47
N VAL A 79 8.49 -5.84 -0.62
CA VAL A 79 7.83 -6.36 0.59
C VAL A 79 6.33 -6.39 0.36
N SER A 80 5.73 -7.58 0.38
CA SER A 80 4.34 -7.81 0.02
C SER A 80 3.71 -8.93 0.86
N THR A 81 2.56 -9.43 0.43
CA THR A 81 1.91 -10.62 0.98
C THR A 81 2.43 -11.89 0.31
N PRO A 82 2.27 -13.07 0.92
CA PRO A 82 2.65 -14.35 0.28
C PRO A 82 1.88 -14.66 -1.01
N ALA A 83 0.66 -14.12 -1.16
CA ALA A 83 -0.15 -14.26 -2.37
C ALA A 83 0.30 -13.33 -3.51
N LEU A 84 1.14 -12.32 -3.22
CA LEU A 84 1.59 -11.28 -4.16
C LEU A 84 0.42 -10.55 -4.86
N ASP A 85 -0.71 -10.47 -4.19
CA ASP A 85 -1.98 -9.89 -4.68
C ASP A 85 -2.11 -8.40 -4.40
N GLN A 86 -1.09 -7.81 -3.75
CA GLN A 86 -1.02 -6.41 -3.40
C GLN A 86 0.26 -5.77 -3.90
N LEU A 87 0.22 -4.46 -4.13
CA LEU A 87 1.42 -3.70 -4.45
C LEU A 87 2.39 -3.71 -3.28
N GLY A 88 3.55 -4.28 -3.50
CA GLY A 88 4.62 -4.33 -2.53
C GLY A 88 5.28 -2.96 -2.30
N ILE A 89 6.02 -2.87 -1.20
CA ILE A 89 6.87 -1.73 -0.88
C ILE A 89 8.29 -2.03 -1.36
N SER A 90 8.81 -1.15 -2.19
CA SER A 90 10.18 -1.18 -2.71
C SER A 90 10.96 0.03 -2.18
N ASN A 91 12.00 0.48 -2.91
CA ASN A 91 12.70 1.75 -2.65
C ASN A 91 11.75 2.95 -2.74
N THR A 92 10.72 2.82 -3.55
CA THR A 92 9.62 3.79 -3.65
C THR A 92 8.31 3.06 -3.36
N GLU A 93 7.49 3.64 -2.52
CA GLU A 93 6.15 3.15 -2.26
C GLU A 93 5.18 3.71 -3.30
N VAL A 94 4.58 2.80 -4.09
CA VAL A 94 3.52 3.17 -5.03
C VAL A 94 2.22 3.31 -4.24
N ARG A 95 1.65 4.50 -4.22
CA ARG A 95 0.32 4.74 -3.66
C ARG A 95 -0.70 4.84 -4.79
N PRO A 96 -1.86 4.18 -4.62
CA PRO A 96 -2.97 4.36 -5.56
C PRO A 96 -3.32 5.84 -5.68
N ARG A 97 -3.57 6.33 -6.90
CA ARG A 97 -4.02 7.73 -7.13
C ARG A 97 -5.53 7.88 -6.95
N LYS A 98 -6.12 7.09 -6.05
CA LYS A 98 -7.55 7.15 -5.74
C LYS A 98 -7.81 8.11 -4.59
N ILE A 99 -8.88 8.89 -4.72
CA ILE A 99 -9.44 9.73 -3.66
C ILE A 99 -10.82 9.17 -3.32
N LEU A 100 -11.01 8.86 -2.04
CA LEU A 100 -12.34 8.52 -1.55
C LEU A 100 -13.17 9.80 -1.47
N VAL A 101 -14.25 9.87 -2.22
CA VAL A 101 -15.18 11.00 -2.20
C VAL A 101 -16.43 10.58 -1.42
N LEU A 102 -16.55 11.07 -0.20
CA LEU A 102 -17.76 10.90 0.61
C LEU A 102 -18.76 11.98 0.25
N TYR A 103 -19.92 11.59 -0.25
CA TYR A 103 -20.97 12.52 -0.66
C TYR A 103 -22.30 12.22 0.01
N ASP A 104 -23.20 13.21 0.07
CA ASP A 104 -24.57 13.05 0.56
C ASP A 104 -25.50 12.67 -0.62
N PRO A 105 -26.05 11.42 -0.66
CA PRO A 105 -26.97 11.03 -1.72
C PRO A 105 -28.27 11.83 -1.76
N ALA A 106 -28.67 12.45 -0.65
CA ALA A 106 -29.84 13.32 -0.61
C ALA A 106 -29.64 14.65 -1.34
N GLU A 107 -28.37 15.14 -1.36
CA GLU A 107 -27.99 16.35 -2.09
C GLU A 107 -27.54 16.05 -3.53
N SER A 108 -27.05 14.83 -3.76
CA SER A 108 -26.50 14.41 -5.05
C SER A 108 -27.00 13.03 -5.46
N PRO A 109 -28.29 12.88 -5.77
CA PRO A 109 -28.89 11.57 -6.08
C PRO A 109 -28.38 10.96 -7.40
N ASP A 110 -27.97 11.80 -8.35
CA ASP A 110 -27.30 11.39 -9.59
C ASP A 110 -25.91 11.99 -9.63
N ILE A 111 -24.91 11.19 -9.23
CA ILE A 111 -23.52 11.63 -9.12
C ILE A 111 -23.00 12.19 -10.45
N MET A 112 -23.31 11.54 -11.57
CA MET A 112 -22.73 11.90 -12.87
C MET A 112 -23.19 13.29 -13.37
N HIS A 113 -24.34 13.75 -12.92
CA HIS A 113 -24.92 15.05 -13.29
C HIS A 113 -24.98 16.04 -12.12
N SER A 114 -24.30 15.72 -11.01
CA SER A 114 -24.31 16.53 -9.80
C SER A 114 -23.17 17.54 -9.75
N ASP A 115 -23.29 18.47 -8.82
CA ASP A 115 -22.24 19.44 -8.51
C ASP A 115 -20.97 18.77 -7.98
N VAL A 116 -21.07 17.63 -7.29
CA VAL A 116 -19.91 16.87 -6.83
C VAL A 116 -19.07 16.35 -8.01
N ALA A 117 -19.70 15.91 -9.09
CA ALA A 117 -18.97 15.52 -10.29
C ALA A 117 -18.29 16.73 -10.93
N ARG A 118 -19.01 17.83 -11.08
CA ARG A 118 -18.53 19.03 -11.77
C ARG A 118 -17.43 19.76 -11.00
N TYR A 119 -17.63 20.02 -9.71
CA TYR A 119 -16.78 20.91 -8.95
C TYR A 119 -15.71 20.19 -8.11
N LEU A 120 -15.83 18.88 -7.92
CA LEU A 120 -14.85 18.10 -7.17
C LEU A 120 -14.20 17.01 -8.05
N ALA A 121 -14.98 16.13 -8.68
CA ALA A 121 -14.43 14.99 -9.40
C ALA A 121 -13.65 15.41 -10.65
N LEU A 122 -14.17 16.31 -11.47
CA LEU A 122 -13.48 16.79 -12.69
C LEU A 122 -12.14 17.46 -12.36
N PRO A 123 -12.01 18.37 -11.39
CA PRO A 123 -10.72 18.89 -10.95
C PRO A 123 -9.76 17.80 -10.46
N LEU A 124 -10.23 16.83 -9.66
CA LEU A 124 -9.39 15.71 -9.20
C LEU A 124 -8.88 14.87 -10.38
N GLN A 125 -9.74 14.58 -11.36
CA GLN A 125 -9.36 13.84 -12.56
C GLN A 125 -8.34 14.62 -13.41
N SER A 126 -8.49 15.94 -13.55
CA SER A 126 -7.52 16.78 -14.26
C SER A 126 -6.13 16.77 -13.61
N LEU A 127 -6.06 16.57 -12.29
CA LEU A 127 -4.84 16.38 -11.53
C LEU A 127 -4.32 14.93 -11.57
N GLY A 128 -5.03 14.04 -12.28
CA GLY A 128 -4.68 12.63 -12.46
C GLY A 128 -5.07 11.74 -11.28
N TYR A 129 -5.97 12.17 -10.41
CA TYR A 129 -6.58 11.33 -9.40
C TYR A 129 -7.82 10.60 -9.93
N VAL A 130 -8.16 9.48 -9.30
CA VAL A 130 -9.37 8.71 -9.62
C VAL A 130 -10.34 8.86 -8.45
N PRO A 131 -11.40 9.66 -8.56
CA PRO A 131 -12.42 9.77 -7.52
C PRO A 131 -13.22 8.46 -7.44
N ASP A 132 -13.43 7.98 -6.22
CA ASP A 132 -14.24 6.80 -5.89
C ASP A 132 -15.33 7.26 -4.92
N PHE A 133 -16.58 7.25 -5.37
CA PHE A 133 -17.71 7.83 -4.66
C PHE A 133 -18.33 6.85 -3.69
N GLN A 134 -18.55 7.29 -2.44
CA GLN A 134 -19.20 6.50 -1.40
C GLN A 134 -20.18 7.39 -0.62
N ASP A 135 -21.29 6.79 -0.22
CA ASP A 135 -22.28 7.46 0.64
C ASP A 135 -21.65 7.80 2.01
N MET A 136 -21.68 9.08 2.38
CA MET A 136 -21.13 9.55 3.65
C MET A 136 -21.87 8.99 4.88
N ASN A 137 -23.11 8.49 4.72
CA ASN A 137 -23.88 7.87 5.79
C ASN A 137 -23.40 6.42 6.06
N HIS A 138 -22.69 5.81 5.08
CA HIS A 138 -22.18 4.44 5.14
C HIS A 138 -20.70 4.40 4.71
N PRO A 139 -19.79 5.12 5.41
CA PRO A 139 -18.40 5.14 5.04
C PRO A 139 -17.76 3.74 5.19
N PRO A 140 -16.80 3.37 4.34
CA PRO A 140 -16.15 2.07 4.42
C PRO A 140 -15.35 1.89 5.71
N ALA A 141 -15.01 0.66 6.09
CA ALA A 141 -14.16 0.41 7.26
C ALA A 141 -12.78 1.07 7.08
N ILE A 142 -12.25 1.71 8.14
CA ILE A 142 -10.97 2.46 8.07
C ILE A 142 -9.83 1.60 7.51
N GLY A 143 -9.64 0.38 8.02
CA GLY A 143 -8.57 -0.51 7.55
C GLY A 143 -8.62 -0.87 6.05
N SER A 144 -9.78 -0.69 5.39
CA SER A 144 -9.90 -0.87 3.94
C SER A 144 -9.60 0.41 3.15
N VAL A 145 -9.44 1.55 3.82
CA VAL A 145 -9.24 2.87 3.18
C VAL A 145 -7.76 3.22 3.06
N GLU A 146 -6.98 2.89 4.07
CA GLU A 146 -5.58 3.29 4.20
C GLU A 146 -4.69 2.85 3.02
N ASP A 147 -4.94 1.66 2.48
CA ASP A 147 -4.15 1.11 1.38
C ASP A 147 -4.74 1.39 0.00
N ARG A 148 -6.00 1.83 -0.06
CA ARG A 148 -6.73 2.04 -1.31
C ARG A 148 -6.75 3.48 -1.79
N TYR A 149 -6.61 4.45 -0.86
CA TYR A 149 -6.78 5.86 -1.16
C TYR A 149 -5.59 6.68 -0.66
N VAL A 150 -5.24 7.72 -1.41
CA VAL A 150 -4.22 8.70 -0.99
C VAL A 150 -4.80 9.83 -0.16
N GLY A 151 -6.12 9.95 -0.13
CA GLY A 151 -6.84 10.96 0.63
C GLY A 151 -8.35 10.78 0.53
N ILE A 152 -9.03 11.61 1.29
CA ILE A 152 -10.49 11.66 1.39
C ILE A 152 -10.93 13.08 1.02
N ALA A 153 -12.00 13.18 0.25
CA ALA A 153 -12.69 14.45 0.01
C ALA A 153 -14.16 14.30 0.44
N ILE A 154 -14.74 15.37 0.92
CA ILE A 154 -16.12 15.37 1.43
C ILE A 154 -16.92 16.39 0.64
N TRP A 155 -18.11 15.98 0.20
CA TRP A 155 -19.07 16.82 -0.47
C TRP A 155 -20.46 16.64 0.14
N GLY A 156 -20.96 17.67 0.79
CA GLY A 156 -22.26 17.69 1.44
C GLY A 156 -22.22 18.29 2.83
N THR A 157 -23.39 18.48 3.40
CA THR A 157 -23.54 19.03 4.75
C THR A 157 -23.46 17.90 5.79
N SER A 158 -22.40 17.91 6.58
CA SER A 158 -22.11 16.91 7.62
C SER A 158 -23.18 16.77 8.73
N GLY A 159 -24.17 17.67 8.77
CA GLY A 159 -25.24 17.64 9.78
C GLY A 159 -26.17 16.42 9.69
N ARG A 160 -26.12 15.66 8.60
CA ARG A 160 -26.95 14.46 8.39
C ARG A 160 -26.23 13.15 8.70
N ALA A 161 -24.94 13.18 8.92
CA ALA A 161 -24.11 12.00 9.20
C ALA A 161 -23.37 12.11 10.55
N PRO A 162 -24.04 11.97 11.69
CA PRO A 162 -23.42 12.18 13.01
C PRO A 162 -22.24 11.23 13.30
N GLN A 163 -22.19 10.08 12.64
CA GLN A 163 -21.08 9.12 12.77
C GLN A 163 -19.84 9.51 11.94
N LEU A 164 -20.02 10.38 10.95
CA LEU A 164 -18.94 10.76 10.02
C LEU A 164 -17.78 11.46 10.73
N ALA A 165 -18.06 12.32 11.70
CA ALA A 165 -17.02 13.04 12.44
C ALA A 165 -16.06 12.08 13.17
N ASN A 166 -16.60 11.07 13.85
CA ASN A 166 -15.81 10.06 14.54
C ASN A 166 -15.03 9.18 13.55
N TRP A 167 -15.63 8.87 12.42
CA TRP A 167 -14.97 8.11 11.35
C TRP A 167 -13.80 8.91 10.76
N LEU A 168 -14.00 10.19 10.46
CA LEU A 168 -12.95 11.09 9.94
C LEU A 168 -11.79 11.26 10.92
N LEU A 169 -12.07 11.41 12.21
CA LEU A 169 -11.01 11.47 13.23
C LEU A 169 -10.15 10.20 13.22
N LYS A 170 -10.76 9.03 13.09
CA LYS A 170 -10.00 7.77 12.97
C LYS A 170 -9.20 7.72 11.67
N ALA A 171 -9.76 8.18 10.55
CA ALA A 171 -9.07 8.23 9.27
C ALA A 171 -7.84 9.16 9.32
N ILE A 172 -7.97 10.32 9.96
CA ILE A 172 -6.84 11.26 10.18
C ILE A 172 -5.78 10.63 11.08
N GLN A 173 -6.18 9.97 12.17
CA GLN A 173 -5.27 9.29 13.09
C GLN A 173 -4.50 8.15 12.42
N SER A 174 -5.07 7.49 11.41
CA SER A 174 -4.39 6.49 10.60
C SER A 174 -3.45 7.07 9.53
N GLY A 175 -3.36 8.40 9.43
CA GLY A 175 -2.47 9.10 8.50
C GLY A 175 -3.08 9.43 7.13
N LEU A 176 -4.38 9.22 6.94
CA LEU A 176 -5.08 9.64 5.72
C LEU A 176 -5.23 11.17 5.71
N LYS A 177 -5.06 11.75 4.53
CA LYS A 177 -5.33 13.18 4.29
C LYS A 177 -6.82 13.37 4.04
N VAL A 178 -7.41 14.33 4.70
CA VAL A 178 -8.82 14.73 4.52
C VAL A 178 -8.88 16.16 4.05
#